data_7fa86c5621afe1b389a1d68fcb9a7a2f
#
_entry.id   7fa86c5621afe1b389a1d68fcb9a7a2f
#
_cell.length_a   1.000
_cell.length_b   1.000
_cell.length_c   1.000
_cell.angle_alpha   90.00
_cell.angle_beta   90.00
_cell.angle_gamma   90.00
#
_symmetry.space_group_name_H-M   'P 1'
#
loop_
_entity.id
_entity.type
_entity.pdbx_description
1 polymer ?
#
loop_
_entity_poly.entity_id
_entity_poly.type
_entity_poly.pdbx_seq_one_letter_code
_entity_poly.pdbx_strand_id
1 'polypeptide(L)'
;MASFSSKALFYDTTLRSKTIIFSDDVNLPQDTEELVRTAMSNWNSPTKHMTLDAQRNSVILSLPARIVFWLTSVKTTSTLQLLNRQVEMNVDESTEQDRLVAQHQRKLSERGLSEFYLDEEVKLLREAFLHLNQIHHKIKIPFADNVKFSDVRNRRNLPIFFDFVEAYCILNYRARKTGQDGSLVAEKEDFECARELFETIAIQQVTKLNEKERLAARVIAQNTPCNIDIIADETGLSTSYVYELIHGNKRSGNRGLLEKIPELRFDSRNDINPQTKQRWGKNQYSLPDDWELLDGHEPIVAWAPELESSEQLRSPSDSFVNELRNEEKLYANSDSRNNSFKPRHSWYS
;
A
#
# COMPACT_ATOMS: atom_id res chain seq x y z
N MET A 1 11.46 17.99 -6.39
CA MET A 1 12.02 18.46 -5.10
C MET A 1 12.91 17.36 -4.55
N ALA A 2 14.14 17.69 -4.11
CA ALA A 2 15.00 16.69 -3.47
C ALA A 2 14.56 16.34 -2.05
N SER A 3 13.94 17.26 -1.31
CA SER A 3 13.35 17.01 0.00
C SER A 3 12.33 18.10 0.33
N PHE A 4 11.39 17.81 1.20
CA PHE A 4 10.44 18.79 1.74
C PHE A 4 10.17 18.51 3.21
N SER A 5 9.87 19.56 3.98
CA SER A 5 9.39 19.41 5.34
C SER A 5 7.87 19.44 5.38
N SER A 6 7.27 18.77 6.36
CA SER A 6 5.82 18.76 6.56
C SER A 6 5.23 20.17 6.63
N LYS A 7 5.93 21.09 7.29
CA LYS A 7 5.48 22.49 7.44
C LYS A 7 5.54 23.26 6.14
N ALA A 8 6.58 23.05 5.31
CA ALA A 8 6.75 23.78 4.06
C ALA A 8 5.58 23.58 3.10
N LEU A 9 5.03 22.37 3.03
CA LEU A 9 3.88 22.08 2.17
C LEU A 9 2.63 22.86 2.56
N PHE A 10 2.44 23.17 3.83
CA PHE A 10 1.29 23.96 4.28
C PHE A 10 1.41 25.47 3.92
N TYR A 11 2.63 25.95 3.73
CA TYR A 11 2.90 27.35 3.34
C TYR A 11 3.02 27.53 1.83
N ASP A 12 3.05 26.47 1.05
CA ASP A 12 3.13 26.55 -0.39
C ASP A 12 1.78 26.92 -1.00
N THR A 13 1.60 28.18 -1.31
CA THR A 13 0.39 28.74 -1.91
C THR A 13 0.19 28.33 -3.37
N THR A 14 1.16 27.67 -3.99
CA THR A 14 1.07 27.20 -5.38
C THR A 14 0.34 25.86 -5.49
N LEU A 15 0.28 25.10 -4.41
CA LEU A 15 -0.38 23.79 -4.38
C LEU A 15 -1.89 23.93 -4.65
N ARG A 16 -2.38 23.06 -5.49
CA ARG A 16 -3.80 22.95 -5.86
C ARG A 16 -4.24 21.49 -5.74
N SER A 17 -5.54 21.26 -5.70
CA SER A 17 -6.09 19.90 -5.83
C SER A 17 -5.54 19.24 -7.09
N LYS A 18 -5.18 17.95 -6.99
CA LYS A 18 -4.54 17.13 -8.03
C LYS A 18 -3.07 17.52 -8.36
N THR A 19 -2.42 18.32 -7.55
CA THR A 19 -0.96 18.55 -7.69
C THR A 19 -0.22 17.26 -7.37
N ILE A 20 0.76 16.91 -8.22
CA ILE A 20 1.68 15.79 -7.99
C ILE A 20 2.93 16.35 -7.35
N ILE A 21 3.24 15.91 -6.13
CA ILE A 21 4.49 16.21 -5.43
C ILE A 21 5.45 15.07 -5.70
N PHE A 22 6.46 15.36 -6.52
CA PHE A 22 7.54 14.41 -6.78
C PHE A 22 8.72 14.71 -5.84
N SER A 23 9.21 13.68 -5.17
CA SER A 23 10.43 13.77 -4.37
C SER A 23 11.29 12.54 -4.59
N ASP A 24 12.55 12.79 -4.88
CA ASP A 24 13.54 11.79 -5.22
C ASP A 24 14.40 11.42 -4.01
N ASP A 25 14.78 10.16 -3.91
CA ASP A 25 15.62 9.56 -2.86
C ASP A 25 15.22 10.02 -1.44
N VAL A 26 13.93 9.83 -1.12
CA VAL A 26 13.40 10.33 0.14
C VAL A 26 13.68 9.41 1.32
N ASN A 27 14.14 10.04 2.39
CA ASN A 27 14.03 9.53 3.74
C ASN A 27 13.10 10.48 4.51
N LEU A 28 11.81 10.13 4.59
CA LEU A 28 10.82 11.01 5.19
C LEU A 28 11.00 11.10 6.70
N PRO A 29 11.20 12.30 7.28
CA PRO A 29 11.08 12.49 8.71
C PRO A 29 9.69 12.07 9.20
N GLN A 30 9.57 11.63 10.45
CA GLN A 30 8.34 11.12 11.02
C GLN A 30 7.14 12.05 10.84
N ASP A 31 7.33 13.35 11.06
CA ASP A 31 6.28 14.38 10.90
C ASP A 31 5.80 14.47 9.44
N THR A 32 6.73 14.33 8.48
CA THR A 32 6.42 14.39 7.06
C THR A 32 5.70 13.11 6.62
N GLU A 33 6.13 11.96 7.11
CA GLU A 33 5.45 10.69 6.86
C GLU A 33 4.00 10.71 7.41
N GLU A 34 3.81 11.27 8.61
CA GLU A 34 2.48 11.41 9.19
C GLU A 34 1.59 12.34 8.35
N LEU A 35 2.13 13.44 7.84
CA LEU A 35 1.41 14.33 6.93
C LEU A 35 0.99 13.60 5.65
N VAL A 36 1.93 12.92 4.97
CA VAL A 36 1.66 12.16 3.75
C VAL A 36 0.57 11.10 4.01
N ARG A 37 0.73 10.33 5.08
CA ARG A 37 -0.24 9.32 5.50
C ARG A 37 -1.63 9.90 5.75
N THR A 38 -1.72 11.06 6.40
CA THR A 38 -2.98 11.74 6.71
C THR A 38 -3.63 12.27 5.44
N ALA A 39 -2.87 12.91 4.56
CA ALA A 39 -3.36 13.41 3.27
C ALA A 39 -3.90 12.27 2.38
N MET A 40 -3.20 11.14 2.31
CA MET A 40 -3.64 9.96 1.57
C MET A 40 -4.89 9.32 2.16
N SER A 41 -5.03 9.31 3.50
CA SER A 41 -6.22 8.76 4.16
C SER A 41 -7.46 9.66 3.99
N ASN A 42 -7.25 10.96 3.89
CA ASN A 42 -8.32 11.96 3.75
C ASN A 42 -8.37 12.53 2.31
N TRP A 43 -8.21 11.65 1.32
CA TRP A 43 -8.05 12.01 -0.09
C TRP A 43 -8.98 13.11 -0.59
N ASN A 44 -10.27 13.04 -0.24
CA ASN A 44 -11.30 13.97 -0.71
C ASN A 44 -11.47 15.24 0.17
N SER A 45 -10.64 15.40 1.20
CA SER A 45 -10.74 16.51 2.15
C SER A 45 -9.38 17.18 2.35
N PRO A 46 -9.33 18.52 2.50
CA PRO A 46 -8.09 19.20 2.83
C PRO A 46 -7.52 18.72 4.17
N THR A 47 -6.21 18.50 4.21
CA THR A 47 -5.50 18.18 5.45
C THR A 47 -5.18 19.47 6.19
N LYS A 48 -5.69 19.60 7.42
CA LYS A 48 -5.53 20.80 8.25
C LYS A 48 -4.43 20.63 9.29
N HIS A 49 -3.66 21.67 9.52
CA HIS A 49 -2.65 21.74 10.56
C HIS A 49 -2.83 23.02 11.36
N MET A 50 -2.99 22.89 12.68
CA MET A 50 -3.09 24.03 13.59
C MET A 50 -1.69 24.41 14.10
N THR A 51 -1.31 25.65 13.97
CA THR A 51 -0.03 26.19 14.44
C THR A 51 -0.24 27.58 15.05
N LEU A 52 0.83 28.16 15.58
CA LEU A 52 0.83 29.52 16.07
C LEU A 52 1.56 30.43 15.08
N ASP A 53 1.03 31.61 14.83
CA ASP A 53 1.73 32.67 14.09
C ASP A 53 2.83 33.35 14.95
N ALA A 54 3.52 34.32 14.37
CA ALA A 54 4.56 35.07 15.07
C ALA A 54 4.02 35.84 16.29
N GLN A 55 2.77 36.18 16.30
CA GLN A 55 2.06 36.86 17.38
C GLN A 55 1.44 35.88 18.41
N ARG A 56 1.68 34.58 18.27
CA ARG A 56 1.14 33.50 19.10
C ARG A 56 -0.38 33.28 18.99
N ASN A 57 -1.02 33.78 17.92
CA ASN A 57 -2.41 33.45 17.65
C ASN A 57 -2.49 32.09 16.96
N SER A 58 -3.54 31.34 17.24
CA SER A 58 -3.82 30.07 16.58
C SER A 58 -4.19 30.29 15.12
N VAL A 59 -3.44 29.67 14.20
CA VAL A 59 -3.68 29.70 12.75
C VAL A 59 -3.87 28.29 12.23
N ILE A 60 -4.87 28.11 11.35
CA ILE A 60 -5.12 26.86 10.66
C ILE A 60 -4.55 26.96 9.25
N LEU A 61 -3.53 26.16 8.99
CA LEU A 61 -2.97 25.95 7.66
C LEU A 61 -3.65 24.76 6.99
N SER A 62 -3.75 24.76 5.67
CA SER A 62 -4.49 23.73 4.94
C SER A 62 -3.72 23.30 3.70
N LEU A 63 -3.46 22.00 3.60
CA LEU A 63 -2.99 21.34 2.38
C LEU A 63 -4.22 20.98 1.53
N PRO A 64 -4.26 21.29 0.23
CA PRO A 64 -5.38 20.97 -0.64
C PRO A 64 -5.70 19.46 -0.64
N ALA A 65 -6.95 19.11 -0.91
CA ALA A 65 -7.35 17.74 -1.13
C ALA A 65 -6.75 17.16 -2.43
N ARG A 66 -6.67 15.84 -2.54
CA ARG A 66 -6.25 15.12 -3.76
C ARG A 66 -4.82 15.45 -4.20
N ILE A 67 -3.91 15.61 -3.25
CA ILE A 67 -2.48 15.72 -3.53
C ILE A 67 -1.91 14.31 -3.77
N VAL A 68 -1.24 14.14 -4.89
CA VAL A 68 -0.55 12.89 -5.24
C VAL A 68 0.89 12.98 -4.80
N PHE A 69 1.37 12.00 -4.06
CA PHE A 69 2.77 11.88 -3.66
C PHE A 69 3.44 10.81 -4.52
N TRP A 70 4.43 11.21 -5.29
CA TRP A 70 5.31 10.34 -6.05
C TRP A 70 6.69 10.37 -5.42
N LEU A 71 7.03 9.31 -4.72
CA LEU A 71 8.22 9.22 -3.89
C LEU A 71 9.12 8.11 -4.45
N THR A 72 10.41 8.40 -4.63
CA THR A 72 11.40 7.38 -4.92
C THR A 72 12.31 7.19 -3.72
N SER A 73 12.82 5.99 -3.51
CA SER A 73 13.77 5.69 -2.46
C SER A 73 14.58 4.46 -2.81
N VAL A 74 15.87 4.49 -2.51
CA VAL A 74 16.76 3.32 -2.62
C VAL A 74 16.50 2.32 -1.48
N LYS A 75 15.83 2.75 -0.41
CA LYS A 75 15.55 1.94 0.78
C LYS A 75 14.07 1.95 1.08
N THR A 76 13.54 0.80 1.48
CA THR A 76 12.19 0.73 2.05
C THR A 76 12.21 1.34 3.45
N THR A 77 12.05 2.65 3.53
CA THR A 77 12.12 3.41 4.78
C THR A 77 10.77 3.75 5.37
N SER A 78 9.69 3.50 4.63
CA SER A 78 8.34 3.85 5.05
C SER A 78 7.79 2.88 6.09
N THR A 79 7.00 3.39 7.03
CA THR A 79 6.26 2.54 7.96
C THR A 79 5.24 1.67 7.23
N LEU A 80 4.90 0.49 7.79
CA LEU A 80 3.83 -0.36 7.23
C LEU A 80 2.52 0.40 7.04
N GLN A 81 2.26 1.39 7.90
CA GLN A 81 1.05 2.20 7.79
C GLN A 81 1.04 3.09 6.55
N LEU A 82 2.19 3.59 6.12
CA LEU A 82 2.32 4.34 4.88
C LEU A 82 2.32 3.40 3.67
N LEU A 83 3.13 2.34 3.71
CA LEU A 83 3.21 1.32 2.65
C LEU A 83 1.83 0.74 2.29
N ASN A 84 0.97 0.52 3.28
CA ASN A 84 -0.39 0.04 3.04
C ASN A 84 -1.31 1.04 2.32
N ARG A 85 -0.88 2.27 2.09
CA ARG A 85 -1.63 3.32 1.38
C ARG A 85 -1.02 3.71 0.04
N GLN A 86 0.14 3.15 -0.28
CA GLN A 86 0.88 3.42 -1.50
C GLN A 86 0.86 2.21 -2.41
N VAL A 87 0.97 2.47 -3.69
CA VAL A 87 1.36 1.46 -4.67
C VAL A 87 2.88 1.48 -4.73
N GLU A 88 3.50 0.36 -4.40
CA GLU A 88 4.94 0.20 -4.44
C GLU A 88 5.33 -0.50 -5.75
N MET A 89 6.23 0.12 -6.49
CA MET A 89 6.75 -0.42 -7.74
C MET A 89 8.26 -0.50 -7.67
N ASN A 90 8.81 -1.65 -8.01
CA ASN A 90 10.24 -1.82 -8.15
C ASN A 90 10.69 -1.52 -9.57
N VAL A 91 11.88 -0.98 -9.69
CA VAL A 91 12.57 -0.87 -10.98
C VAL A 91 13.11 -2.25 -11.36
N ASP A 92 13.01 -2.61 -12.64
CA ASP A 92 13.67 -3.80 -13.16
C ASP A 92 15.19 -3.59 -13.14
N GLU A 93 15.88 -4.37 -12.30
CA GLU A 93 17.34 -4.35 -12.13
C GLU A 93 18.02 -5.45 -12.96
N SER A 94 17.35 -6.00 -13.97
CA SER A 94 17.94 -7.04 -14.84
C SER A 94 19.05 -6.47 -15.73
N THR A 95 20.03 -7.31 -16.05
CA THR A 95 21.11 -6.96 -16.98
C THR A 95 20.58 -6.54 -18.36
N GLU A 96 19.44 -7.08 -18.80
CA GLU A 96 18.81 -6.68 -20.06
C GLU A 96 18.25 -5.28 -19.96
N GLN A 97 17.60 -4.92 -18.86
CA GLN A 97 17.11 -3.55 -18.61
C GLN A 97 18.27 -2.55 -18.57
N ASP A 98 19.37 -2.89 -17.88
CA ASP A 98 20.58 -2.05 -17.86
C ASP A 98 21.14 -1.81 -19.28
N ARG A 99 21.13 -2.85 -20.11
CA ARG A 99 21.56 -2.75 -21.52
C ARG A 99 20.65 -1.80 -22.32
N LEU A 100 19.33 -1.91 -22.13
CA LEU A 100 18.35 -1.04 -22.78
C LEU A 100 18.48 0.41 -22.34
N VAL A 101 18.65 0.65 -21.03
CA VAL A 101 18.91 1.98 -20.47
C VAL A 101 20.17 2.60 -21.06
N ALA A 102 21.29 1.84 -21.08
CA ALA A 102 22.53 2.30 -21.68
C ALA A 102 22.40 2.62 -23.17
N GLN A 103 21.63 1.82 -23.92
CA GLN A 103 21.33 2.07 -25.34
C GLN A 103 20.51 3.35 -25.52
N HIS A 104 19.52 3.56 -24.67
CA HIS A 104 18.68 4.76 -24.70
C HIS A 104 19.51 6.03 -24.39
N GLN A 105 20.37 5.97 -23.36
CA GLN A 105 21.27 7.09 -23.00
C GLN A 105 22.22 7.48 -24.16
N ARG A 106 22.77 6.47 -24.88
CA ARG A 106 23.58 6.75 -26.08
C ARG A 106 22.79 7.49 -27.16
N LYS A 107 21.55 7.04 -27.45
CA LYS A 107 20.66 7.71 -28.42
C LYS A 107 20.32 9.13 -28.00
N LEU A 108 20.08 9.38 -26.71
CA LEU A 108 19.86 10.72 -26.19
C LEU A 108 21.08 11.61 -26.35
N SER A 109 22.28 11.08 -26.12
CA SER A 109 23.53 11.82 -26.31
C SER A 109 23.81 12.16 -27.77
N GLU A 110 23.41 11.29 -28.70
CA GLU A 110 23.53 11.56 -30.15
C GLU A 110 22.56 12.65 -30.63
N ARG A 111 21.31 12.66 -30.12
CA ARG A 111 20.24 13.59 -30.56
C ARG A 111 20.22 14.92 -29.82
N GLY A 112 20.82 14.97 -28.64
CA GLY A 112 20.70 16.11 -27.74
C GLY A 112 19.39 16.08 -26.92
N LEU A 113 19.45 16.56 -25.68
CA LEU A 113 18.32 16.55 -24.74
C LEU A 113 17.11 17.39 -25.20
N SER A 114 17.36 18.42 -26.05
CA SER A 114 16.30 19.31 -26.52
C SER A 114 15.31 18.65 -27.48
N GLU A 115 15.73 17.59 -28.21
CA GLU A 115 14.87 16.92 -29.18
C GLU A 115 13.88 15.95 -28.51
N PHE A 116 14.22 15.39 -27.35
CA PHE A 116 13.33 14.47 -26.63
C PHE A 116 12.00 15.12 -26.23
N TYR A 117 12.05 16.39 -25.79
CA TYR A 117 10.82 17.13 -25.42
C TYR A 117 9.98 17.60 -26.61
N LEU A 118 10.48 17.47 -27.81
CA LEU A 118 9.79 17.80 -29.05
C LEU A 118 9.13 16.61 -29.73
N ASP A 119 9.31 15.40 -29.19
CA ASP A 119 8.70 14.19 -29.73
C ASP A 119 7.16 14.32 -29.77
N GLU A 120 6.58 14.06 -30.92
CA GLU A 120 5.12 14.21 -31.15
C GLU A 120 4.31 13.26 -30.25
N GLU A 121 4.83 12.07 -29.92
CA GLU A 121 4.18 11.15 -29.02
C GLU A 121 4.11 11.70 -27.61
N VAL A 122 5.20 12.32 -27.12
CA VAL A 122 5.24 12.97 -25.81
C VAL A 122 4.27 14.15 -25.73
N LYS A 123 4.19 14.94 -26.78
CA LYS A 123 3.22 16.05 -26.88
C LYS A 123 1.78 15.52 -26.84
N LEU A 124 1.50 14.49 -27.64
CA LEU A 124 0.17 13.88 -27.69
C LEU A 124 -0.25 13.32 -26.33
N LEU A 125 0.64 12.59 -25.65
CA LEU A 125 0.39 12.08 -24.30
C LEU A 125 0.13 13.22 -23.31
N ARG A 126 0.93 14.27 -23.34
CA ARG A 126 0.74 15.44 -22.49
C ARG A 126 -0.64 16.08 -22.70
N GLU A 127 -1.04 16.31 -23.93
CA GLU A 127 -2.35 16.87 -24.27
C GLU A 127 -3.50 15.92 -23.82
N ALA A 128 -3.35 14.61 -24.00
CA ALA A 128 -4.31 13.63 -23.53
C ALA A 128 -4.48 13.69 -22.00
N PHE A 129 -3.39 13.74 -21.23
CA PHE A 129 -3.46 13.87 -19.77
C PHE A 129 -4.03 15.22 -19.32
N LEU A 130 -3.69 16.32 -19.99
CA LEU A 130 -4.28 17.63 -19.70
C LEU A 130 -5.80 17.61 -19.93
N HIS A 131 -6.24 16.98 -21.02
CA HIS A 131 -7.66 16.82 -21.31
C HIS A 131 -8.36 15.96 -20.25
N LEU A 132 -7.82 14.78 -19.91
CA LEU A 132 -8.39 13.91 -18.88
C LEU A 132 -8.45 14.60 -17.50
N ASN A 133 -7.49 15.44 -17.17
CA ASN A 133 -7.51 16.18 -15.90
C ASN A 133 -8.64 17.20 -15.79
N GLN A 134 -9.17 17.68 -16.91
CA GLN A 134 -10.31 18.60 -16.94
C GLN A 134 -11.66 17.87 -16.81
N ILE A 135 -11.67 16.56 -17.04
CA ILE A 135 -12.90 15.77 -17.01
C ILE A 135 -13.08 15.20 -15.60
N HIS A 136 -14.28 15.38 -15.05
CA HIS A 136 -14.67 14.81 -13.76
C HIS A 136 -15.79 13.81 -13.97
N HIS A 137 -15.44 12.54 -13.94
CA HIS A 137 -16.41 11.47 -13.98
C HIS A 137 -16.61 10.86 -12.60
N LYS A 138 -17.86 10.58 -12.25
CA LYS A 138 -18.19 9.59 -11.25
C LYS A 138 -18.20 8.24 -11.95
N ILE A 139 -17.62 7.23 -11.34
CA ILE A 139 -17.55 5.89 -11.91
C ILE A 139 -18.40 4.96 -11.07
N LYS A 140 -19.10 4.06 -11.72
CA LYS A 140 -19.80 2.94 -11.11
C LYS A 140 -19.14 1.66 -11.56
N ILE A 141 -18.89 0.77 -10.63
CA ILE A 141 -18.36 -0.57 -10.87
C ILE A 141 -19.47 -1.57 -10.55
N PRO A 142 -20.34 -1.93 -11.52
CA PRO A 142 -21.51 -2.78 -11.25
C PRO A 142 -21.16 -4.18 -10.76
N PHE A 143 -19.96 -4.63 -11.08
CA PHE A 143 -19.45 -5.95 -10.75
C PHE A 143 -18.56 -5.98 -9.50
N ALA A 144 -18.59 -4.96 -8.67
CA ALA A 144 -17.71 -4.87 -7.49
C ALA A 144 -17.82 -6.10 -6.58
N ASP A 145 -19.01 -6.67 -6.42
CA ASP A 145 -19.26 -7.85 -5.60
C ASP A 145 -18.67 -9.13 -6.19
N ASN A 146 -18.39 -9.15 -7.49
CA ASN A 146 -17.78 -10.29 -8.18
C ASN A 146 -16.25 -10.32 -8.04
N VAL A 147 -15.63 -9.26 -7.50
CA VAL A 147 -14.19 -9.18 -7.31
C VAL A 147 -13.80 -9.86 -6.01
N LYS A 148 -12.96 -10.88 -6.09
CA LYS A 148 -12.42 -11.62 -4.95
C LYS A 148 -10.90 -11.49 -4.89
N PHE A 149 -10.38 -11.38 -3.68
CA PHE A 149 -8.96 -11.45 -3.40
C PHE A 149 -8.62 -12.78 -2.76
N SER A 150 -7.54 -13.41 -3.18
CA SER A 150 -7.03 -14.64 -2.56
C SER A 150 -6.59 -14.40 -1.11
N ASP A 151 -6.06 -13.20 -0.82
CA ASP A 151 -5.66 -12.79 0.52
C ASP A 151 -6.41 -11.53 0.97
N VAL A 152 -7.25 -11.69 1.99
CA VAL A 152 -8.06 -10.61 2.58
C VAL A 152 -7.36 -9.85 3.72
N ARG A 153 -6.14 -10.25 4.11
CA ARG A 153 -5.42 -9.63 5.24
C ARG A 153 -5.16 -8.14 5.04
N ASN A 154 -4.90 -7.71 3.80
CA ASN A 154 -4.75 -6.30 3.50
C ASN A 154 -6.04 -5.70 2.94
N ARG A 155 -6.92 -5.25 3.81
CA ARG A 155 -8.23 -4.63 3.46
C ARG A 155 -8.13 -3.41 2.53
N ARG A 156 -6.93 -2.86 2.31
CA ARG A 156 -6.71 -1.69 1.44
C ARG A 156 -6.40 -2.05 0.01
N ASN A 157 -6.05 -3.30 -0.26
CA ASN A 157 -5.77 -3.73 -1.63
C ASN A 157 -7.02 -3.64 -2.51
N LEU A 158 -8.20 -3.96 -1.97
CA LEU A 158 -9.45 -3.88 -2.73
C LEU A 158 -9.77 -2.43 -3.20
N PRO A 159 -9.76 -1.40 -2.35
CA PRO A 159 -9.89 -0.02 -2.80
C PRO A 159 -8.83 0.38 -3.85
N ILE A 160 -7.56 0.02 -3.64
CA ILE A 160 -6.47 0.32 -4.59
C ILE A 160 -6.75 -0.35 -5.94
N PHE A 161 -7.20 -1.59 -5.93
CA PHE A 161 -7.58 -2.27 -7.16
C PHE A 161 -8.74 -1.58 -7.89
N PHE A 162 -9.76 -1.14 -7.16
CA PHE A 162 -10.86 -0.36 -7.75
C PHE A 162 -10.39 0.98 -8.32
N ASP A 163 -9.41 1.64 -7.70
CA ASP A 163 -8.79 2.85 -8.28
C ASP A 163 -8.15 2.54 -9.65
N PHE A 164 -7.57 1.36 -9.86
CA PHE A 164 -7.08 0.94 -11.19
C PHE A 164 -8.22 0.70 -12.17
N VAL A 165 -9.30 0.04 -11.75
CA VAL A 165 -10.49 -0.16 -12.60
C VAL A 165 -11.09 1.20 -13.01
N GLU A 166 -11.20 2.13 -12.07
CA GLU A 166 -11.68 3.50 -12.34
C GLU A 166 -10.75 4.23 -13.32
N ALA A 167 -9.43 4.10 -13.15
CA ALA A 167 -8.46 4.71 -14.04
C ALA A 167 -8.61 4.19 -15.49
N TYR A 168 -8.74 2.88 -15.68
CA TYR A 168 -8.97 2.31 -17.01
C TYR A 168 -10.31 2.74 -17.62
N CYS A 169 -11.36 2.79 -16.80
CA CYS A 169 -12.66 3.31 -17.25
C CYS A 169 -12.56 4.77 -17.72
N ILE A 170 -11.80 5.62 -17.00
CA ILE A 170 -11.56 7.03 -17.40
C ILE A 170 -10.75 7.10 -18.68
N LEU A 171 -9.69 6.31 -18.83
CA LEU A 171 -8.87 6.30 -20.05
C LEU A 171 -9.73 5.96 -21.29
N ASN A 172 -10.73 5.11 -21.10
CA ASN A 172 -11.64 4.65 -22.15
C ASN A 172 -13.01 5.35 -22.10
N TYR A 173 -13.14 6.51 -21.45
CA TYR A 173 -14.44 7.15 -21.16
C TYR A 173 -15.36 7.33 -22.37
N ARG A 174 -14.79 7.55 -23.58
CA ARG A 174 -15.56 7.71 -24.82
C ARG A 174 -16.24 6.41 -25.29
N ALA A 175 -15.69 5.26 -24.91
CA ALA A 175 -16.22 3.94 -25.25
C ALA A 175 -17.13 3.37 -24.16
N ARG A 176 -17.18 4.00 -22.98
CA ARG A 176 -17.97 3.52 -21.85
C ARG A 176 -19.38 4.10 -21.85
N LYS A 177 -20.33 3.32 -21.35
CA LYS A 177 -21.72 3.74 -21.17
C LYS A 177 -21.81 4.78 -20.05
N THR A 178 -22.71 5.73 -20.25
CA THR A 178 -23.05 6.70 -19.23
C THR A 178 -24.37 6.31 -18.56
N GLY A 179 -24.37 6.21 -17.24
CA GLY A 179 -25.57 5.98 -16.46
C GLY A 179 -26.52 7.17 -16.48
N GLN A 180 -27.75 6.97 -16.00
CA GLN A 180 -28.78 8.03 -15.94
C GLN A 180 -28.37 9.24 -15.11
N ASP A 181 -27.48 9.06 -14.14
CA ASP A 181 -26.94 10.12 -13.27
C ASP A 181 -25.65 10.76 -13.82
N GLY A 182 -25.29 10.46 -15.07
CA GLY A 182 -24.08 10.98 -15.70
C GLY A 182 -22.78 10.26 -15.28
N SER A 183 -22.85 9.20 -14.47
CA SER A 183 -21.69 8.40 -14.11
C SER A 183 -21.26 7.50 -15.28
N LEU A 184 -19.93 7.31 -15.44
CA LEU A 184 -19.41 6.25 -16.31
C LEU A 184 -19.63 4.88 -15.66
N VAL A 185 -19.90 3.89 -16.47
CA VAL A 185 -20.11 2.51 -16.03
C VAL A 185 -18.91 1.69 -16.47
N ALA A 186 -18.15 1.18 -15.51
CA ALA A 186 -17.02 0.29 -15.77
C ALA A 186 -17.52 -1.04 -16.35
N GLU A 187 -16.76 -1.57 -17.29
CA GLU A 187 -17.03 -2.82 -17.98
C GLU A 187 -16.00 -3.89 -17.56
N LYS A 188 -16.28 -5.15 -17.90
CA LYS A 188 -15.39 -6.28 -17.58
C LYS A 188 -13.99 -6.09 -18.15
N GLU A 189 -13.87 -5.43 -19.28
CA GLU A 189 -12.59 -5.09 -19.90
C GLU A 189 -11.73 -4.21 -18.99
N ASP A 190 -12.33 -3.22 -18.29
CA ASP A 190 -11.62 -2.38 -17.32
C ASP A 190 -11.09 -3.21 -16.14
N PHE A 191 -11.86 -4.23 -15.71
CA PHE A 191 -11.40 -5.18 -14.70
C PHE A 191 -10.20 -5.99 -15.19
N GLU A 192 -10.26 -6.55 -16.41
CA GLU A 192 -9.17 -7.40 -16.93
C GLU A 192 -7.88 -6.59 -17.10
N CYS A 193 -7.95 -5.38 -17.67
CA CYS A 193 -6.79 -4.51 -17.78
C CYS A 193 -6.24 -4.09 -16.39
N ALA A 194 -7.13 -3.74 -15.46
CA ALA A 194 -6.73 -3.41 -14.09
C ALA A 194 -6.07 -4.61 -13.40
N ARG A 195 -6.59 -5.83 -13.60
CA ARG A 195 -6.03 -7.06 -13.06
C ARG A 195 -4.64 -7.31 -13.61
N GLU A 196 -4.46 -7.25 -14.92
CA GLU A 196 -3.16 -7.46 -15.56
C GLU A 196 -2.10 -6.52 -14.97
N LEU A 197 -2.41 -5.23 -14.83
CA LEU A 197 -1.50 -4.26 -14.21
C LEU A 197 -1.31 -4.54 -12.71
N PHE A 198 -2.37 -4.82 -11.97
CA PHE A 198 -2.31 -5.04 -10.52
C PHE A 198 -1.50 -6.30 -10.18
N GLU A 199 -1.64 -7.39 -10.95
CA GLU A 199 -0.89 -8.63 -10.72
C GLU A 199 0.63 -8.42 -10.83
N THR A 200 1.10 -7.47 -11.63
CA THR A 200 2.55 -7.15 -11.71
C THR A 200 3.12 -6.63 -10.39
N ILE A 201 2.30 -5.98 -9.57
CA ILE A 201 2.68 -5.39 -8.29
C ILE A 201 2.06 -6.14 -7.09
N ALA A 202 1.08 -7.01 -7.37
CA ALA A 202 0.22 -7.60 -6.36
C ALA A 202 0.98 -8.40 -5.31
N ILE A 203 1.93 -9.23 -5.72
CA ILE A 203 2.71 -10.06 -4.81
C ILE A 203 3.45 -9.19 -3.80
N GLN A 204 4.10 -8.13 -4.24
CA GLN A 204 4.78 -7.20 -3.34
C GLN A 204 3.78 -6.38 -2.52
N GLN A 205 2.69 -5.95 -3.12
CA GLN A 205 1.64 -5.18 -2.46
C GLN A 205 0.95 -5.99 -1.35
N VAL A 206 0.77 -7.30 -1.55
CA VAL A 206 0.15 -8.20 -0.57
C VAL A 206 1.15 -8.65 0.49
N THR A 207 2.31 -9.15 0.08
CA THR A 207 3.31 -9.71 1.01
C THR A 207 4.15 -8.65 1.70
N LYS A 208 4.29 -7.45 1.09
CA LYS A 208 5.23 -6.40 1.51
C LYS A 208 6.69 -6.88 1.56
N LEU A 209 6.98 -7.90 0.77
CA LEU A 209 8.31 -8.46 0.60
C LEU A 209 8.87 -8.06 -0.77
N ASN A 210 10.07 -7.51 -0.80
CA ASN A 210 10.79 -7.31 -2.04
C ASN A 210 11.32 -8.65 -2.60
N GLU A 211 11.86 -8.64 -3.81
CA GLU A 211 12.30 -9.84 -4.48
C GLU A 211 13.38 -10.62 -3.70
N LYS A 212 14.37 -9.92 -3.13
CA LYS A 212 15.46 -10.53 -2.35
C LYS A 212 14.92 -11.11 -1.03
N GLU A 213 13.96 -10.46 -0.41
CA GLU A 213 13.28 -10.96 0.78
C GLU A 213 12.44 -12.21 0.49
N ARG A 214 11.74 -12.23 -0.64
CA ARG A 214 10.97 -13.41 -1.09
C ARG A 214 11.91 -14.59 -1.39
N LEU A 215 13.02 -14.32 -2.07
CA LEU A 215 14.03 -15.35 -2.34
C LEU A 215 14.55 -15.95 -1.04
N ALA A 216 14.95 -15.14 -0.08
CA ALA A 216 15.42 -15.61 1.22
C ALA A 216 14.33 -16.38 1.99
N ALA A 217 13.09 -15.89 2.00
CA ALA A 217 11.97 -16.59 2.66
C ALA A 217 11.70 -17.96 2.02
N ARG A 218 11.81 -18.06 0.68
CA ARG A 218 11.69 -19.34 -0.05
C ARG A 218 12.79 -20.32 0.35
N VAL A 219 14.05 -19.87 0.41
CA VAL A 219 15.17 -20.70 0.84
C VAL A 219 14.96 -21.19 2.27
N ILE A 220 14.49 -20.33 3.17
CA ILE A 220 14.19 -20.72 4.55
C ILE A 220 13.08 -21.78 4.58
N ALA A 221 12.01 -21.64 3.81
CA ALA A 221 10.92 -22.61 3.76
C ALA A 221 11.37 -23.96 3.23
N GLN A 222 12.23 -23.98 2.19
CA GLN A 222 12.73 -25.21 1.57
C GLN A 222 13.76 -25.95 2.44
N ASN A 223 14.53 -25.24 3.26
CA ASN A 223 15.64 -25.78 4.04
C ASN A 223 15.40 -25.66 5.57
N THR A 224 14.16 -25.70 6.01
CA THR A 224 13.80 -25.48 7.43
C THR A 224 14.19 -26.66 8.32
N PRO A 225 14.90 -26.47 9.44
CA PRO A 225 15.55 -25.23 9.91
C PRO A 225 16.89 -24.98 9.19
N CYS A 226 17.18 -23.73 8.83
CA CYS A 226 18.41 -23.35 8.14
C CYS A 226 19.18 -22.24 8.86
N ASN A 227 20.44 -22.04 8.50
CA ASN A 227 21.28 -20.95 9.00
C ASN A 227 21.60 -19.92 7.91
N ILE A 228 22.21 -18.79 8.30
CA ILE A 228 22.55 -17.70 7.38
C ILE A 228 23.46 -18.13 6.24
N ASP A 229 24.39 -19.06 6.48
CA ASP A 229 25.32 -19.48 5.43
C ASP A 229 24.59 -20.21 4.32
N ILE A 230 23.63 -21.10 4.66
CA ILE A 230 22.80 -21.80 3.68
C ILE A 230 21.99 -20.79 2.86
N ILE A 231 21.38 -19.79 3.53
CA ILE A 231 20.60 -18.77 2.85
C ILE A 231 21.47 -17.93 1.93
N ALA A 232 22.68 -17.57 2.37
CA ALA A 232 23.63 -16.80 1.57
C ALA A 232 24.11 -17.58 0.33
N ASP A 233 24.44 -18.85 0.51
CA ASP A 233 24.90 -19.72 -0.57
C ASP A 233 23.81 -19.92 -1.64
N GLU A 234 22.58 -20.19 -1.23
CA GLU A 234 21.46 -20.44 -2.15
C GLU A 234 20.93 -19.17 -2.83
N THR A 235 21.02 -18.02 -2.16
CA THR A 235 20.57 -16.74 -2.72
C THR A 235 21.64 -16.00 -3.50
N GLY A 236 22.91 -16.37 -3.35
CA GLY A 236 24.06 -15.63 -3.88
C GLY A 236 24.31 -14.28 -3.18
N LEU A 237 23.69 -14.04 -2.04
CA LEU A 237 23.84 -12.81 -1.27
C LEU A 237 24.95 -12.95 -0.20
N SER A 238 25.56 -11.84 0.20
CA SER A 238 26.54 -11.88 1.30
C SER A 238 25.86 -12.22 2.64
N THR A 239 26.55 -12.95 3.52
CA THR A 239 26.04 -13.31 4.86
C THR A 239 25.64 -12.09 5.69
N SER A 240 26.37 -10.97 5.57
CA SER A 240 26.04 -9.72 6.25
C SER A 240 24.74 -9.11 5.76
N TYR A 241 24.51 -9.16 4.44
CA TYR A 241 23.29 -8.66 3.85
C TYR A 241 22.08 -9.56 4.20
N VAL A 242 22.27 -10.87 4.18
CA VAL A 242 21.23 -11.84 4.62
C VAL A 242 20.86 -11.60 6.08
N TYR A 243 21.85 -11.35 6.95
CA TYR A 243 21.60 -11.02 8.34
C TYR A 243 20.72 -9.75 8.47
N GLU A 244 21.09 -8.68 7.74
CA GLU A 244 20.33 -7.43 7.71
C GLU A 244 18.92 -7.63 7.16
N LEU A 245 18.79 -8.43 6.11
CA LEU A 245 17.51 -8.74 5.48
C LEU A 245 16.57 -9.50 6.43
N ILE A 246 17.09 -10.42 7.26
CA ILE A 246 16.28 -11.18 8.22
C ILE A 246 15.97 -10.38 9.48
N HIS A 247 16.97 -9.69 10.06
CA HIS A 247 16.83 -9.01 11.35
C HIS A 247 16.42 -7.54 11.22
N GLY A 248 16.51 -6.98 10.01
CA GLY A 248 16.37 -5.55 9.78
C GLY A 248 17.57 -4.73 10.24
N ASN A 249 17.51 -3.44 9.96
CA ASN A 249 18.54 -2.49 10.38
C ASN A 249 17.87 -1.30 11.05
N LYS A 250 17.99 -1.23 12.38
CA LYS A 250 17.41 -0.13 13.18
C LYS A 250 17.93 1.25 12.81
N ARG A 251 19.18 1.36 12.31
CA ARG A 251 19.78 2.65 11.94
C ARG A 251 19.19 3.19 10.64
N SER A 252 18.89 2.30 9.70
CA SER A 252 18.27 2.66 8.42
C SER A 252 16.74 2.62 8.47
N GLY A 253 16.14 2.14 9.57
CA GLY A 253 14.69 1.94 9.69
C GLY A 253 14.16 0.72 8.92
N ASN A 254 15.04 -0.07 8.30
CA ASN A 254 14.63 -1.25 7.55
C ASN A 254 14.14 -2.35 8.48
N ARG A 255 12.97 -2.86 8.19
CA ARG A 255 12.38 -4.01 8.89
C ARG A 255 12.86 -5.29 8.26
N GLY A 256 13.21 -6.26 9.10
CA GLY A 256 13.62 -7.57 8.66
C GLY A 256 12.45 -8.53 8.44
N LEU A 257 12.75 -9.69 7.84
CA LEU A 257 11.79 -10.76 7.63
C LEU A 257 11.13 -11.23 8.93
N LEU A 258 11.85 -11.22 10.06
CA LEU A 258 11.30 -11.55 11.38
C LEU A 258 10.14 -10.65 11.82
N GLU A 259 10.09 -9.41 11.33
CA GLU A 259 8.95 -8.51 11.59
C GLU A 259 7.86 -8.62 10.51
N LYS A 260 8.25 -8.97 9.28
CA LYS A 260 7.35 -9.02 8.12
C LYS A 260 6.61 -10.35 8.01
N ILE A 261 7.22 -11.43 8.45
CA ILE A 261 6.67 -12.80 8.45
C ILE A 261 6.51 -13.25 9.90
N PRO A 262 5.32 -13.14 10.50
CA PRO A 262 5.09 -13.50 11.90
C PRO A 262 5.35 -14.97 12.21
N GLU A 263 5.24 -15.84 11.22
CA GLU A 263 5.46 -17.28 11.32
C GLU A 263 6.95 -17.66 11.35
N LEU A 264 7.84 -16.74 10.92
CA LEU A 264 9.29 -16.97 10.91
C LEU A 264 9.82 -17.01 12.32
N ARG A 265 10.37 -18.14 12.70
CA ARG A 265 10.97 -18.37 14.02
C ARG A 265 12.47 -18.24 13.96
N PHE A 266 13.03 -17.64 14.99
CA PHE A 266 14.47 -17.48 15.19
C PHE A 266 14.87 -18.22 16.47
N ASP A 267 15.78 -19.20 16.33
CA ASP A 267 16.36 -19.93 17.44
C ASP A 267 17.86 -19.57 17.58
N SER A 268 18.16 -18.88 18.66
CA SER A 268 19.53 -18.50 19.02
C SER A 268 20.21 -19.65 19.75
N ARG A 269 20.93 -20.49 19.01
CA ARG A 269 21.72 -21.57 19.62
C ARG A 269 23.01 -21.01 20.21
N ASN A 270 23.02 -20.86 21.52
CA ASN A 270 24.19 -20.54 22.35
C ASN A 270 24.74 -21.83 22.99
N ASP A 271 25.09 -22.81 22.20
CA ASP A 271 25.77 -24.00 22.72
C ASP A 271 27.17 -23.60 23.19
N ILE A 272 27.50 -23.94 24.43
CA ILE A 272 28.84 -23.73 24.99
C ILE A 272 29.57 -25.05 24.87
N ASN A 273 30.68 -25.06 24.12
CA ASN A 273 31.56 -26.23 24.08
C ASN A 273 32.07 -26.53 25.50
N PRO A 274 31.76 -27.70 26.08
CA PRO A 274 32.10 -28.00 27.49
C PRO A 274 33.61 -27.99 27.75
N GLN A 275 34.40 -28.24 26.71
CA GLN A 275 35.87 -28.35 26.84
C GLN A 275 36.58 -27.01 26.62
N THR A 276 36.15 -26.20 25.63
CA THR A 276 36.79 -24.93 25.25
C THR A 276 36.13 -23.70 25.83
N LYS A 277 34.93 -23.84 26.46
CA LYS A 277 34.05 -22.74 26.89
C LYS A 277 33.75 -21.70 25.85
N GLN A 278 34.06 -21.98 24.59
CA GLN A 278 33.71 -21.11 23.48
C GLN A 278 32.26 -21.35 23.08
N ARG A 279 31.56 -20.26 22.77
CA ARG A 279 30.22 -20.33 22.20
C ARG A 279 30.33 -20.88 20.78
N TRP A 280 29.66 -21.98 20.53
CA TRP A 280 29.52 -22.52 19.20
C TRP A 280 28.05 -22.82 18.95
N GLY A 281 27.59 -22.62 17.77
CA GLY A 281 26.22 -22.82 17.35
C GLY A 281 25.83 -21.74 16.36
N LYS A 282 25.31 -22.15 15.24
CA LYS A 282 24.77 -21.20 14.25
C LYS A 282 23.31 -20.94 14.58
N ASN A 283 22.93 -19.68 14.59
CA ASN A 283 21.54 -19.29 14.70
C ASN A 283 20.72 -19.98 13.59
N GLN A 284 19.54 -20.46 13.94
CA GLN A 284 18.64 -21.15 13.00
C GLN A 284 17.35 -20.35 12.80
N TYR A 285 16.86 -20.47 11.57
CA TYR A 285 15.61 -19.86 11.12
C TYR A 285 14.72 -20.98 10.62
N SER A 286 13.42 -20.92 10.96
CA SER A 286 12.48 -21.92 10.52
C SER A 286 11.11 -21.31 10.23
N LEU A 287 10.46 -21.86 9.23
CA LEU A 287 9.06 -21.62 8.90
C LEU A 287 8.26 -22.89 9.14
N PRO A 288 6.95 -22.83 9.40
CA PRO A 288 6.09 -24.01 9.45
C PRO A 288 6.14 -24.82 8.14
N ASP A 289 5.95 -26.14 8.22
CA ASP A 289 5.99 -27.01 7.05
C ASP A 289 4.87 -26.73 6.04
N ASP A 290 3.77 -26.15 6.50
CA ASP A 290 2.61 -25.72 5.72
C ASP A 290 2.69 -24.24 5.29
N TRP A 291 3.83 -23.56 5.56
CA TRP A 291 3.98 -22.18 5.14
C TRP A 291 4.27 -22.10 3.64
N GLU A 292 3.40 -21.42 2.92
CA GLU A 292 3.55 -21.19 1.50
C GLU A 292 3.77 -19.70 1.22
N LEU A 293 4.76 -19.44 0.38
CA LEU A 293 4.95 -18.12 -0.19
C LEU A 293 3.89 -17.93 -1.28
N LEU A 294 3.23 -16.77 -1.31
CA LEU A 294 2.38 -16.41 -2.45
C LEU A 294 3.26 -16.22 -3.69
N ASP A 295 3.39 -17.27 -4.46
CA ASP A 295 4.31 -17.33 -5.62
C ASP A 295 3.65 -16.90 -6.94
N GLY A 296 2.41 -16.40 -6.91
CA GLY A 296 1.71 -15.92 -8.10
C GLY A 296 1.19 -17.04 -9.01
N HIS A 297 1.13 -18.29 -8.55
CA HIS A 297 0.52 -19.40 -9.31
C HIS A 297 -0.99 -19.27 -9.40
N GLU A 298 -1.63 -18.68 -8.39
CA GLU A 298 -3.04 -18.31 -8.42
C GLU A 298 -3.19 -16.80 -8.53
N PRO A 299 -4.16 -16.32 -9.32
CA PRO A 299 -4.37 -14.89 -9.44
C PRO A 299 -4.75 -14.31 -8.07
N ILE A 300 -4.09 -13.23 -7.67
CA ILE A 300 -4.38 -12.54 -6.40
C ILE A 300 -5.76 -11.89 -6.46
N VAL A 301 -6.17 -11.45 -7.67
CA VAL A 301 -7.50 -10.90 -7.93
C VAL A 301 -8.22 -11.78 -8.93
N ALA A 302 -9.36 -12.31 -8.54
CA ALA A 302 -10.19 -13.18 -9.37
C ALA A 302 -11.59 -12.58 -9.58
N TRP A 303 -12.13 -12.84 -10.75
CA TRP A 303 -13.56 -12.66 -11.04
C TRP A 303 -14.30 -13.91 -10.57
N ALA A 304 -15.03 -13.78 -9.48
CA ALA A 304 -15.93 -14.87 -9.10
C ALA A 304 -17.08 -14.95 -10.12
N PRO A 305 -17.40 -16.14 -10.66
CA PRO A 305 -18.62 -16.28 -11.44
C PRO A 305 -19.79 -15.79 -10.58
N GLU A 306 -20.76 -15.14 -11.19
CA GLU A 306 -22.04 -14.89 -10.54
C GLU A 306 -22.44 -16.25 -9.94
N LEU A 307 -22.50 -16.31 -8.62
CA LEU A 307 -23.17 -17.42 -7.98
C LEU A 307 -24.57 -17.35 -8.60
N GLU A 308 -24.84 -18.25 -9.55
CA GLU A 308 -26.22 -18.51 -9.95
C GLU A 308 -27.00 -18.44 -8.66
N SER A 309 -27.99 -17.59 -8.65
CA SER A 309 -28.86 -17.34 -7.49
C SER A 309 -29.42 -18.66 -7.00
N SER A 310 -28.53 -19.45 -6.39
CA SER A 310 -28.95 -20.60 -5.60
C SER A 310 -29.61 -19.97 -4.38
N GLU A 311 -30.92 -20.09 -4.33
CA GLU A 311 -31.81 -19.82 -3.23
C GLU A 311 -31.39 -20.47 -1.90
N GLN A 312 -30.11 -20.41 -1.54
CA GLN A 312 -29.54 -20.94 -0.31
C GLN A 312 -28.55 -19.99 0.36
N LEU A 313 -28.67 -18.69 0.17
CA LEU A 313 -28.37 -17.80 1.26
C LEU A 313 -29.53 -17.94 2.25
N ARG A 314 -29.41 -18.95 3.13
CA ARG A 314 -30.21 -19.02 4.34
C ARG A 314 -30.11 -17.64 4.98
N SER A 315 -31.22 -16.92 5.00
CA SER A 315 -31.47 -15.82 5.93
C SER A 315 -30.86 -16.22 7.28
N PRO A 316 -30.15 -15.32 8.01
CA PRO A 316 -29.68 -15.62 9.35
C PRO A 316 -30.84 -16.29 10.08
N SER A 317 -30.63 -17.50 10.59
CA SER A 317 -31.71 -18.30 11.16
C SER A 317 -32.49 -17.40 12.09
N ASP A 318 -33.81 -17.47 12.05
CA ASP A 318 -34.70 -16.65 12.91
C ASP A 318 -34.30 -16.71 14.38
N SER A 319 -33.54 -17.73 14.81
CA SER A 319 -32.91 -17.82 16.13
C SER A 319 -31.87 -16.72 16.37
N PHE A 320 -31.02 -16.40 15.40
CA PHE A 320 -29.97 -15.36 15.56
C PHE A 320 -30.55 -13.94 15.58
N VAL A 321 -31.57 -13.71 14.75
CA VAL A 321 -32.30 -12.42 14.75
C VAL A 321 -33.10 -12.26 16.05
N ASN A 322 -33.62 -13.34 16.62
CA ASN A 322 -34.33 -13.31 17.90
C ASN A 322 -33.38 -13.17 19.10
N GLU A 323 -32.15 -13.69 19.03
CA GLU A 323 -31.13 -13.44 20.04
C GLU A 323 -30.71 -11.98 20.07
N LEU A 324 -30.43 -11.36 18.93
CA LEU A 324 -30.10 -9.92 18.85
C LEU A 324 -31.25 -9.04 19.33
N ARG A 325 -32.51 -9.38 18.99
CA ARG A 325 -33.68 -8.65 19.51
C ARG A 325 -33.89 -8.82 21.02
N ASN A 326 -33.50 -9.94 21.58
CA ASN A 326 -33.57 -10.18 23.02
C ASN A 326 -32.46 -9.47 23.80
N GLU A 327 -31.26 -9.35 23.21
CA GLU A 327 -30.18 -8.52 23.78
C GLU A 327 -30.55 -7.04 23.76
N GLU A 328 -31.10 -6.50 22.67
CA GLU A 328 -31.57 -5.11 22.64
C GLU A 328 -32.66 -4.83 23.67
N LYS A 329 -33.58 -5.76 23.93
CA LYS A 329 -34.59 -5.63 24.97
C LYS A 329 -34.03 -5.70 26.39
N LEU A 330 -32.94 -6.44 26.61
CA LEU A 330 -32.24 -6.49 27.89
C LEU A 330 -31.50 -5.17 28.17
N TYR A 331 -30.90 -4.54 27.18
CA TYR A 331 -30.27 -3.22 27.31
C TYR A 331 -31.31 -2.10 27.50
N ALA A 332 -32.42 -2.12 26.79
CA ALA A 332 -33.50 -1.12 26.94
C ALA A 332 -34.18 -1.17 28.33
N ASN A 333 -34.23 -2.34 28.97
CA ASN A 333 -34.78 -2.52 30.29
C ASN A 333 -33.80 -2.20 31.44
N SER A 334 -32.50 -2.11 31.17
CA SER A 334 -31.48 -1.70 32.15
C SER A 334 -31.45 -0.16 32.33
N ASP A 335 -31.72 0.58 31.26
CA ASP A 335 -31.76 2.07 31.30
C ASP A 335 -33.00 2.66 32.00
N SER A 336 -34.06 1.89 32.11
CA SER A 336 -35.28 2.36 32.79
C SER A 336 -35.23 2.32 34.31
N ARG A 337 -34.19 1.73 34.92
CA ARG A 337 -34.04 1.63 36.40
C ARG A 337 -33.11 2.68 37.04
N ASN A 338 -32.44 3.51 36.26
CA ASN A 338 -31.44 4.48 36.75
C ASN A 338 -31.83 5.95 36.53
N ASN A 339 -33.09 6.26 36.28
CA ASN A 339 -33.53 7.66 36.12
C ASN A 339 -34.23 8.18 37.39
N SER A 340 -33.47 8.32 38.50
CA SER A 340 -33.84 9.14 39.63
C SER A 340 -32.66 10.02 40.08
N PHE A 341 -32.24 10.93 39.22
CA PHE A 341 -31.38 12.05 39.62
C PHE A 341 -32.01 13.35 39.13
N LYS A 342 -32.55 14.12 40.10
CA LYS A 342 -33.07 15.45 39.90
C LYS A 342 -31.90 16.42 39.57
N PRO A 343 -32.07 17.36 38.63
CA PRO A 343 -31.10 18.41 38.39
C PRO A 343 -31.16 19.48 39.50
N ARG A 344 -29.98 19.81 40.07
CA ARG A 344 -29.85 21.04 40.88
C ARG A 344 -29.32 22.16 40.01
N HIS A 345 -30.03 23.28 40.21
CA HIS A 345 -29.91 24.60 39.61
C HIS A 345 -28.50 25.19 39.47
N SER A 346 -28.33 25.85 38.35
CA SER A 346 -27.73 27.18 38.08
C SER A 346 -26.64 27.74 38.98
N TRP A 347 -25.56 28.19 38.38
CA TRP A 347 -24.91 29.47 38.68
C TRP A 347 -24.28 30.03 37.40
N TYR A 348 -24.88 31.14 36.92
CA TYR A 348 -24.23 32.17 36.14
C TYR A 348 -23.61 33.16 37.13
N SER A 349 -22.35 33.49 36.93
CA SER A 349 -21.76 34.85 37.02
C SER A 349 -20.33 34.78 36.53
#